data_3abd87e00df7999b451dfa281180f0ea
#
_entry.id   3abd87e00df7999b451dfa281180f0ea
#
_cell.length_a   1.000
_cell.length_b   1.000
_cell.length_c   1.000
_cell.angle_alpha   90.00
_cell.angle_beta   90.00
_cell.angle_gamma   90.00
#
_symmetry.space_group_name_H-M   'P 1'
#
loop_
_entity.id
_entity.type
_entity.pdbx_description
1 polymer ?
#
loop_
_entity_poly.entity_id
_entity_poly.type
_entity_poly.pdbx_seq_one_letter_code
_entity_poly.pdbx_strand_id
1 'polypeptide(L)'
;MDRGKPGSKMHVLSDANGLPLRVALSAANIHDSLALKSMLSHFHMGHESHAADSKPARLHADKAYDIPHLRRWLWGKRIGIRISRKGIDSSERLGRRRWVIERTMSWLTGYRRLNHRYERKPGNYLAFLGLASALCCYKRFLKLTM
;
A
#
# COMPACT_ATOMS: atom_id res chain seq x y z
N MET A 1 -13.30 -13.00 1.80
CA MET A 1 -14.42 -13.32 0.89
C MET A 1 -15.49 -12.28 1.12
N ASP A 2 -15.86 -11.55 0.10
CA ASP A 2 -16.97 -10.63 0.20
C ASP A 2 -18.26 -11.44 -0.05
N ARG A 3 -18.98 -11.79 1.01
CA ARG A 3 -20.24 -12.54 0.99
C ARG A 3 -20.22 -13.82 0.15
N GLY A 4 -19.13 -14.60 0.21
CA GLY A 4 -18.99 -15.87 -0.51
C GLY A 4 -18.63 -15.77 -1.99
N LYS A 5 -18.44 -14.55 -2.52
CA LYS A 5 -18.06 -14.35 -3.93
C LYS A 5 -16.52 -14.28 -4.08
N PRO A 6 -15.96 -14.82 -5.17
CA PRO A 6 -14.54 -14.64 -5.46
C PRO A 6 -14.26 -13.16 -5.69
N GLY A 7 -13.29 -12.63 -4.93
CA GLY A 7 -12.89 -11.22 -4.98
C GLY A 7 -11.39 -11.08 -4.96
N SER A 8 -10.89 -9.87 -5.21
CA SER A 8 -9.49 -9.53 -4.98
C SER A 8 -9.39 -8.25 -4.16
N LYS A 9 -8.32 -8.17 -3.39
CA LYS A 9 -7.95 -7.00 -2.60
C LYS A 9 -6.86 -6.22 -3.32
N MET A 10 -7.00 -4.91 -3.36
CA MET A 10 -5.97 -4.00 -3.82
C MET A 10 -5.10 -3.59 -2.64
N HIS A 11 -3.79 -3.68 -2.81
CA HIS A 11 -2.79 -3.22 -1.83
C HIS A 11 -1.99 -2.08 -2.43
N VAL A 12 -1.81 -1.03 -1.64
CA VAL A 12 -1.06 0.16 -2.05
C VAL A 12 -0.06 0.50 -0.95
N LEU A 13 1.20 0.62 -1.33
CA LEU A 13 2.25 1.21 -0.52
C LEU A 13 2.48 2.63 -1.01
N SER A 14 2.31 3.62 -0.13
CA SER A 14 2.54 5.03 -0.45
C SER A 14 3.67 5.62 0.40
N ASP A 15 4.24 6.71 -0.06
CA ASP A 15 5.11 7.54 0.76
C ASP A 15 4.32 8.36 1.79
N ALA A 16 5.00 9.19 2.58
CA ALA A 16 4.38 10.06 3.58
C ALA A 16 3.44 11.13 2.98
N ASN A 17 3.59 11.45 1.70
CA ASN A 17 2.78 12.40 0.95
C ASN A 17 1.62 11.73 0.20
N GLY A 18 1.50 10.41 0.28
CA GLY A 18 0.47 9.63 -0.38
C GLY A 18 0.78 9.30 -1.84
N LEU A 19 2.01 9.47 -2.31
CA LEU A 19 2.39 9.01 -3.65
C LEU A 19 2.45 7.47 -3.66
N PRO A 20 1.73 6.80 -4.57
CA PRO A 20 1.75 5.34 -4.66
C PRO A 20 3.11 4.86 -5.18
N LEU A 21 3.87 4.20 -4.31
CA LEU A 21 5.21 3.67 -4.62
C LEU A 21 5.13 2.25 -5.19
N ARG A 22 4.19 1.47 -4.67
CA ARG A 22 3.99 0.09 -5.10
C ARG A 22 2.53 -0.31 -4.95
N VAL A 23 2.07 -1.10 -5.89
CA VAL A 23 0.72 -1.66 -5.91
C VAL A 23 0.77 -3.17 -6.09
N ALA A 24 -0.17 -3.87 -5.49
CA ALA A 24 -0.32 -5.31 -5.63
C ALA A 24 -1.79 -5.73 -5.54
N LEU A 25 -2.07 -6.94 -5.97
CA LEU A 25 -3.36 -7.60 -5.80
C LEU A 25 -3.17 -8.92 -5.06
N SER A 26 -4.14 -9.25 -4.23
CA SER A 26 -4.26 -10.60 -3.67
C SER A 26 -5.70 -11.11 -3.79
N ALA A 27 -5.87 -12.42 -3.72
CA ALA A 27 -7.21 -12.98 -3.59
C ALA A 27 -7.84 -12.53 -2.25
N ALA A 28 -9.16 -12.39 -2.22
CA ALA A 28 -9.86 -11.86 -1.04
C ALA A 28 -9.70 -12.71 0.23
N ASN A 29 -9.40 -14.01 0.08
CA ASN A 29 -9.14 -14.94 1.17
C ASN A 29 -7.70 -14.90 1.70
N ILE A 30 -6.78 -14.23 1.01
CA ILE A 30 -5.39 -14.11 1.46
C ILE A 30 -5.29 -13.03 2.54
N HIS A 31 -4.56 -13.31 3.61
CA HIS A 31 -4.36 -12.35 4.69
C HIS A 31 -3.44 -11.20 4.25
N ASP A 32 -3.80 -9.97 4.58
CA ASP A 32 -3.14 -8.74 4.13
C ASP A 32 -1.65 -8.67 4.50
N SER A 33 -1.27 -9.31 5.63
CA SER A 33 0.13 -9.37 6.07
C SER A 33 1.07 -10.07 5.08
N LEU A 34 0.57 -11.03 4.31
CA LEU A 34 1.37 -11.74 3.30
C LEU A 34 1.68 -10.83 2.11
N ALA A 35 0.69 -10.05 1.67
CA ALA A 35 0.87 -9.05 0.63
C ALA A 35 1.88 -7.98 1.04
N LEU A 36 1.82 -7.50 2.29
CA LEU A 36 2.74 -6.50 2.80
C LEU A 36 4.19 -6.96 2.80
N LYS A 37 4.46 -8.19 3.24
CA LYS A 37 5.82 -8.76 3.19
C LYS A 37 6.37 -8.78 1.76
N SER A 38 5.57 -9.27 0.81
CA SER A 38 5.96 -9.30 -0.61
C SER A 38 6.24 -7.90 -1.15
N MET A 39 5.37 -6.92 -0.84
CA MET A 39 5.54 -5.54 -1.29
C MET A 39 6.82 -4.91 -0.76
N LEU A 40 7.16 -5.12 0.51
CA LEU A 40 8.36 -4.56 1.13
C LEU A 40 9.64 -5.30 0.73
N SER A 41 9.59 -6.62 0.55
CA SER A 41 10.77 -7.41 0.16
C SER A 41 11.29 -7.07 -1.24
N HIS A 42 10.39 -6.65 -2.13
CA HIS A 42 10.73 -6.25 -3.50
C HIS A 42 10.69 -4.73 -3.69
N PHE A 43 10.75 -3.98 -2.61
CA PHE A 43 10.77 -2.53 -2.69
C PHE A 43 12.20 -2.06 -2.95
N HIS A 44 12.45 -1.59 -4.16
CA HIS A 44 13.72 -0.98 -4.56
C HIS A 44 13.46 0.47 -4.96
N MET A 45 14.06 1.41 -4.26
CA MET A 45 14.07 2.80 -4.68
C MET A 45 15.18 3.01 -5.73
N GLY A 46 14.82 2.89 -6.91
CA GLY A 46 15.25 3.38 -8.20
C GLY A 46 16.73 3.55 -8.57
N HIS A 47 17.73 3.47 -7.72
CA HIS A 47 19.13 3.64 -8.13
C HIS A 47 20.05 2.65 -7.40
N GLU A 48 20.97 2.03 -8.12
CA GLU A 48 21.91 1.04 -7.59
C GLU A 48 22.77 1.58 -6.43
N SER A 49 23.11 2.87 -6.45
CA SER A 49 23.85 3.55 -5.37
C SER A 49 23.07 3.68 -4.06
N HIS A 50 21.74 3.50 -4.08
CA HIS A 50 20.87 3.60 -2.90
C HIS A 50 20.33 2.24 -2.43
N ALA A 51 20.81 1.14 -2.98
CA ALA A 51 20.34 -0.21 -2.67
C ALA A 51 20.44 -0.57 -1.18
N ALA A 52 21.43 -0.04 -0.46
CA ALA A 52 21.59 -0.27 0.97
C ALA A 52 20.58 0.50 1.84
N ASP A 53 20.09 1.66 1.38
CA ASP A 53 19.19 2.56 2.10
C ASP A 53 17.74 2.54 1.57
N SER A 54 17.43 1.64 0.65
CA SER A 54 16.12 1.60 -0.04
C SER A 54 14.95 1.12 0.84
N LYS A 55 15.18 0.81 2.12
CA LYS A 55 14.11 0.41 3.03
C LYS A 55 13.44 1.62 3.68
N PRO A 56 12.13 1.56 3.96
CA PRO A 56 11.46 2.63 4.68
C PRO A 56 11.98 2.73 6.12
N ALA A 57 12.19 3.95 6.60
CA ALA A 57 12.57 4.19 8.00
C ALA A 57 11.44 3.77 8.96
N ARG A 58 10.19 4.00 8.56
CA ARG A 58 8.99 3.68 9.36
C ARG A 58 7.86 3.21 8.45
N LEU A 59 7.10 2.22 8.92
CA LEU A 59 5.89 1.73 8.26
C LEU A 59 4.66 2.05 9.11
N HIS A 60 3.70 2.72 8.49
CA HIS A 60 2.36 2.93 9.03
C HIS A 60 1.39 1.98 8.35
N ALA A 61 0.62 1.23 9.11
CA ALA A 61 -0.42 0.35 8.59
C ALA A 61 -1.59 0.25 9.59
N ASP A 62 -2.71 -0.26 9.11
CA ASP A 62 -3.92 -0.46 9.91
C ASP A 62 -3.73 -1.58 10.95
N LYS A 63 -4.63 -1.62 11.93
CA LYS A 63 -4.71 -2.66 12.98
C LYS A 63 -4.82 -4.09 12.42
N ALA A 64 -5.31 -4.26 11.20
CA ALA A 64 -5.34 -5.55 10.53
C ALA A 64 -3.95 -6.18 10.37
N TYR A 65 -2.92 -5.34 10.30
CA TYR A 65 -1.51 -5.75 10.19
C TYR A 65 -0.83 -5.97 11.55
N ASP A 66 -1.55 -5.82 12.67
CA ASP A 66 -1.04 -6.08 14.01
C ASP A 66 -0.93 -7.58 14.28
N ILE A 67 0.11 -8.19 13.74
CA ILE A 67 0.40 -9.63 13.79
C ILE A 67 1.81 -9.83 14.32
N PRO A 68 2.01 -10.67 15.37
CA PRO A 68 3.31 -10.82 16.04
C PRO A 68 4.45 -11.20 15.11
N HIS A 69 4.23 -12.10 14.17
CA HIS A 69 5.28 -12.51 13.24
C HIS A 69 5.63 -11.42 12.22
N LEU A 70 4.68 -10.56 11.83
CA LEU A 70 4.91 -9.41 10.97
C LEU A 70 5.74 -8.35 11.70
N ARG A 71 5.41 -8.07 12.96
CA ARG A 71 6.18 -7.13 13.79
C ARG A 71 7.63 -7.59 13.97
N ARG A 72 7.85 -8.87 14.28
CA ARG A 72 9.20 -9.44 14.38
C ARG A 72 9.97 -9.33 13.08
N TRP A 73 9.32 -9.60 11.96
CA TRP A 73 9.94 -9.50 10.63
C TRP A 73 10.33 -8.03 10.29
N LEU A 74 9.45 -7.07 10.52
CA LEU A 74 9.72 -5.65 10.32
C LEU A 74 10.87 -5.16 11.22
N TRP A 75 10.87 -5.58 12.47
CA TRP A 75 11.95 -5.26 13.41
C TRP A 75 13.29 -5.82 12.96
N GLY A 76 13.33 -7.08 12.51
CA GLY A 76 14.51 -7.69 11.92
C GLY A 76 15.05 -6.96 10.68
N LYS A 77 14.16 -6.31 9.92
CA LYS A 77 14.52 -5.42 8.81
C LYS A 77 14.93 -4.00 9.24
N ARG A 78 14.93 -3.70 10.52
CA ARG A 78 15.17 -2.37 11.10
C ARG A 78 14.19 -1.31 10.57
N ILE A 79 12.94 -1.68 10.36
CA ILE A 79 11.84 -0.80 9.96
C ILE A 79 11.05 -0.40 11.20
N GLY A 80 10.95 0.89 11.49
CA GLY A 80 10.16 1.40 12.62
C GLY A 80 8.68 1.09 12.44
N ILE A 81 8.06 0.43 13.43
CA ILE A 81 6.68 -0.06 13.35
C ILE A 81 5.73 0.98 13.94
N ARG A 82 4.82 1.48 13.11
CA ARG A 82 3.73 2.40 13.48
C ARG A 82 2.36 1.79 13.15
N ILE A 83 2.19 0.54 13.54
CA ILE A 83 0.93 -0.21 13.43
C ILE A 83 0.27 -0.19 14.81
N SER A 84 -0.97 0.29 14.88
CA SER A 84 -1.70 0.33 16.15
C SER A 84 -1.97 -1.06 16.69
N ARG A 85 -1.83 -1.22 18.01
CA ARG A 85 -2.07 -2.49 18.67
C ARG A 85 -3.55 -2.76 18.84
N LYS A 86 -3.96 -3.99 18.56
CA LYS A 86 -5.33 -4.44 18.83
C LYS A 86 -5.61 -4.38 20.33
N GLY A 87 -6.72 -3.75 20.71
CA GLY A 87 -7.15 -3.66 22.11
C GLY A 87 -6.43 -2.63 22.99
N ILE A 88 -5.39 -1.96 22.51
CA ILE A 88 -4.58 -1.01 23.31
C ILE A 88 -4.73 0.42 22.83
N ASP A 89 -4.62 0.65 21.52
CA ASP A 89 -4.61 2.01 20.96
C ASP A 89 -6.01 2.51 20.62
N SER A 90 -6.33 3.75 21.03
CA SER A 90 -7.58 4.41 20.64
C SER A 90 -7.62 4.74 19.15
N SER A 91 -8.81 4.78 18.58
CA SER A 91 -9.03 5.12 17.17
C SER A 91 -8.64 6.57 16.83
N GLU A 92 -8.62 7.47 17.80
CA GLU A 92 -8.34 8.90 17.59
C GLU A 92 -6.90 9.19 17.14
N ARG A 93 -5.92 8.45 17.67
CA ARG A 93 -4.50 8.61 17.26
C ARG A 93 -4.22 8.08 15.85
N LEU A 94 -5.02 7.17 15.35
CA LEU A 94 -4.93 6.60 14.00
C LEU A 94 -5.36 7.59 12.91
N GLY A 95 -6.26 8.52 13.24
CA GLY A 95 -6.86 9.46 12.29
C GLY A 95 -5.87 10.38 11.60
N ARG A 96 -4.79 10.80 12.28
CA ARG A 96 -3.84 11.80 11.76
C ARG A 96 -3.08 11.37 10.49
N ARG A 97 -2.94 10.06 10.22
CA ARG A 97 -2.21 9.58 9.03
C ARG A 97 -3.03 8.70 8.11
N ARG A 98 -4.18 8.27 8.58
CA ARG A 98 -5.11 7.46 7.80
C ARG A 98 -5.61 8.20 6.55
N TRP A 99 -5.85 9.50 6.66
CA TRP A 99 -6.28 10.34 5.54
C TRP A 99 -5.30 10.33 4.35
N VAL A 100 -3.99 10.09 4.59
CA VAL A 100 -2.99 10.03 3.53
C VAL A 100 -3.28 8.85 2.59
N ILE A 101 -3.47 7.66 3.15
CA ILE A 101 -3.76 6.46 2.35
C ILE A 101 -5.19 6.51 1.76
N GLU A 102 -6.15 7.05 2.49
CA GLU A 102 -7.52 7.24 1.98
C GLU A 102 -7.54 8.18 0.77
N ARG A 103 -6.75 9.25 0.81
CA ARG A 103 -6.56 10.16 -0.33
C ARG A 103 -5.90 9.45 -1.51
N THR A 104 -4.86 8.66 -1.27
CA THR A 104 -4.21 7.88 -2.33
C THR A 104 -5.19 6.90 -2.98
N MET A 105 -5.96 6.19 -2.17
CA MET A 105 -7.02 5.30 -2.66
C MET A 105 -8.06 6.05 -3.48
N SER A 106 -8.48 7.24 -3.03
CA SER A 106 -9.41 8.09 -3.77
C SER A 106 -8.86 8.51 -5.14
N TRP A 107 -7.57 8.85 -5.22
CA TRP A 107 -6.96 9.17 -6.52
C TRP A 107 -6.97 7.99 -7.48
N LEU A 108 -6.65 6.79 -6.98
CA LEU A 108 -6.62 5.57 -7.80
C LEU A 108 -8.04 5.15 -8.24
N THR A 109 -9.00 5.16 -7.32
CA THR A 109 -10.40 4.81 -7.63
C THR A 109 -11.12 5.87 -8.47
N GLY A 110 -10.58 7.08 -8.57
CA GLY A 110 -11.05 8.12 -9.48
C GLY A 110 -10.90 7.74 -10.96
N TYR A 111 -10.01 6.80 -11.28
CA TYR A 111 -9.92 6.27 -12.64
C TYR A 111 -11.04 5.28 -12.90
N ARG A 112 -11.86 5.53 -13.92
CA ARG A 112 -13.07 4.75 -14.23
C ARG A 112 -12.84 3.24 -14.29
N ARG A 113 -11.73 2.79 -14.89
CA ARG A 113 -11.40 1.37 -15.01
C ARG A 113 -11.07 0.69 -13.68
N LEU A 114 -10.67 1.43 -12.68
CA LEU A 114 -10.38 0.91 -11.34
C LEU A 114 -11.60 0.99 -10.41
N ASN A 115 -12.49 1.96 -10.62
CA ASN A 115 -13.70 2.15 -9.83
C ASN A 115 -14.73 1.02 -10.13
N HIS A 116 -15.01 0.82 -11.41
CA HIS A 116 -15.81 -0.33 -11.85
C HIS A 116 -14.85 -1.40 -12.36
N ARG A 117 -14.88 -2.58 -11.76
CA ARG A 117 -14.00 -3.68 -12.14
C ARG A 117 -14.37 -4.24 -13.51
N TYR A 118 -13.99 -3.53 -14.57
CA TYR A 118 -14.16 -3.99 -15.94
C TYR A 118 -13.24 -5.17 -16.27
N GLU A 119 -12.04 -5.18 -15.69
CA GLU A 119 -11.05 -6.21 -15.95
C GLU A 119 -11.26 -7.41 -15.03
N ARG A 120 -11.66 -8.52 -15.60
CA ARG A 120 -11.86 -9.79 -14.86
C ARG A 120 -10.55 -10.50 -14.58
N LYS A 121 -9.54 -10.34 -15.46
CA LYS A 121 -8.21 -10.94 -15.29
C LYS A 121 -7.39 -10.09 -14.29
N PRO A 122 -6.89 -10.70 -13.19
CA PRO A 122 -6.13 -9.96 -12.18
C PRO A 122 -4.90 -9.23 -12.74
N GLY A 123 -4.20 -9.85 -13.70
CA GLY A 123 -3.02 -9.25 -14.34
C GLY A 123 -3.35 -7.96 -15.10
N ASN A 124 -4.47 -7.92 -15.83
CA ASN A 124 -4.91 -6.71 -16.54
C ASN A 124 -5.30 -5.62 -15.55
N TYR A 125 -6.03 -5.98 -14.48
CA TYR A 125 -6.37 -5.01 -13.44
C TYR A 125 -5.12 -4.43 -12.77
N LEU A 126 -4.13 -5.27 -12.47
CA LEU A 126 -2.86 -4.83 -11.90
C LEU A 126 -2.08 -3.90 -12.84
N ALA A 127 -2.10 -4.17 -14.16
CA ALA A 127 -1.48 -3.30 -15.14
C ALA A 127 -2.13 -1.90 -15.17
N PHE A 128 -3.47 -1.83 -15.15
CA PHE A 128 -4.18 -0.55 -15.06
C PHE A 128 -3.93 0.17 -13.73
N LEU A 129 -3.84 -0.57 -12.64
CA LEU A 129 -3.51 -0.01 -11.31
C LEU A 129 -2.10 0.57 -11.30
N GLY A 130 -1.12 -0.12 -11.90
CA GLY A 130 0.24 0.38 -12.08
C GLY A 130 0.29 1.65 -12.92
N LEU A 131 -0.44 1.67 -14.05
CA LEU A 131 -0.53 2.85 -14.91
C LEU A 131 -1.18 4.05 -14.19
N ALA A 132 -2.26 3.83 -13.46
CA ALA A 132 -2.92 4.86 -12.66
C ALA A 132 -1.99 5.42 -11.58
N SER A 133 -1.20 4.56 -10.94
CA SER A 133 -0.20 4.96 -9.95
C SER A 133 0.89 5.83 -10.57
N ALA A 134 1.41 5.45 -11.73
CA ALA A 134 2.39 6.24 -12.47
C ALA A 134 1.83 7.61 -12.87
N LEU A 135 0.59 7.66 -13.36
CA LEU A 135 -0.08 8.92 -13.69
C LEU A 135 -0.31 9.81 -12.46
N CYS A 136 -0.65 9.22 -11.30
CA CYS A 136 -0.75 9.98 -10.05
C CYS A 136 0.59 10.63 -9.67
N CYS A 137 1.68 9.88 -9.75
CA CYS A 137 3.02 10.39 -9.48
C CYS A 137 3.42 11.49 -10.48
N TYR A 138 3.21 11.26 -11.77
CA TYR A 138 3.52 12.22 -12.82
C TYR A 138 2.78 13.56 -12.66
N LYS A 139 1.46 13.50 -12.44
CA LYS A 139 0.65 14.71 -12.19
C LYS A 139 1.12 15.50 -10.97
N ARG A 140 1.62 14.82 -9.93
CA ARG A 140 2.19 15.45 -8.75
C ARG A 140 3.54 16.07 -9.02
N PHE A 141 4.40 15.36 -9.76
CA PHE A 141 5.68 15.87 -10.19
C PHE A 141 5.51 17.19 -10.99
N LEU A 142 4.62 17.23 -11.94
CA LEU A 142 4.34 18.46 -12.70
C LEU A 142 3.90 19.63 -11.80
N LYS A 143 3.06 19.37 -10.77
CA LYS A 143 2.63 20.42 -9.84
C LYS A 143 3.74 20.95 -8.93
N LEU A 144 4.82 20.22 -8.77
CA LEU A 144 5.97 20.65 -7.98
C LEU A 144 7.01 21.39 -8.82
N THR A 145 6.98 21.19 -10.15
CA THR A 145 7.94 21.78 -11.09
C THR A 145 7.40 23.02 -11.82
N MET A 146 6.12 23.25 -11.74
CA MET A 146 5.42 24.45 -12.26
C MET A 146 5.14 25.46 -11.14
#